data_2112bc43ef401c304968a8b5d7b4ebec
#
_entry.id   2112bc43ef401c304968a8b5d7b4ebec
#
_cell.length_a   1.000
_cell.length_b   1.000
_cell.length_c   1.000
_cell.angle_alpha   90.00
_cell.angle_beta   90.00
_cell.angle_gamma   90.00
#
_symmetry.space_group_name_H-M   'P 1'
#
loop_
_entity.id
_entity.type
_entity.pdbx_description
1 polymer ?
#
loop_
_entity_poly.entity_id
_entity_poly.type
_entity_poly.pdbx_seq_one_letter_code
_entity_poly.pdbx_strand_id
1 'polypeptide(L)'
;MSKKVLIVTGDAVEALEIYYPYYRLLEEDFDVTIAAPKKKKLHTVVHDFADWDTFVEKPGYLIDAHASFAEIDPTQYDALIIPGGRAPEYIRLDENLPKIVRHFFEANKPVAAICHASLVLETLPDIMKGRSMTAYIACKPGVEAIGANYVSEPTHVDNNFVSAHAWPDLPAFMREFIKLLNK
;
A
#
# COMPACT_ATOMS: atom_id res chain seq x y z
N MET A 1 14.28 -12.58 16.00
CA MET A 1 14.45 -11.17 15.57
C MET A 1 13.07 -10.63 15.20
N SER A 2 12.80 -9.36 15.49
CA SER A 2 11.55 -8.70 15.07
C SER A 2 11.45 -8.67 13.53
N LYS A 3 10.25 -8.85 12.99
CA LYS A 3 9.99 -8.71 11.55
C LYS A 3 10.11 -7.23 11.15
N LYS A 4 10.68 -6.96 9.98
CA LYS A 4 10.83 -5.62 9.42
C LYS A 4 9.84 -5.37 8.30
N VAL A 5 8.97 -4.40 8.46
CA VAL A 5 7.94 -4.06 7.48
C VAL A 5 8.21 -2.69 6.86
N LEU A 6 8.22 -2.63 5.54
CA LEU A 6 8.34 -1.40 4.79
C LEU A 6 6.95 -0.89 4.41
N ILE A 7 6.69 0.39 4.67
CA ILE A 7 5.51 1.10 4.14
C ILE A 7 6.01 2.13 3.12
N VAL A 8 5.57 2.05 1.88
CA VAL A 8 5.92 3.02 0.83
C VAL A 8 4.76 3.95 0.56
N THR A 9 5.00 5.25 0.65
CA THR A 9 3.95 6.27 0.49
C THR A 9 4.54 7.65 0.15
N GLY A 10 3.72 8.70 0.26
CA GLY A 10 4.10 10.09 0.03
C GLY A 10 3.08 11.07 0.60
N ASP A 11 3.20 12.36 0.28
CA ASP A 11 2.17 13.34 0.61
C ASP A 11 0.82 12.93 0.02
N ALA A 12 -0.26 13.34 0.68
CA ALA A 12 -1.64 13.02 0.34
C ALA A 12 -1.99 11.52 0.45
N VAL A 13 -1.26 10.76 1.29
CA VAL A 13 -1.69 9.43 1.74
C VAL A 13 -2.96 9.54 2.57
N GLU A 14 -3.90 8.61 2.41
CA GLU A 14 -5.09 8.55 3.26
C GLU A 14 -4.70 8.25 4.71
N ALA A 15 -5.19 9.08 5.66
CA ALA A 15 -4.74 9.06 7.05
C ALA A 15 -4.95 7.69 7.73
N LEU A 16 -6.13 7.09 7.59
CA LEU A 16 -6.41 5.80 8.21
C LEU A 16 -5.60 4.67 7.58
N GLU A 17 -5.32 4.75 6.27
CA GLU A 17 -4.59 3.72 5.53
C GLU A 17 -3.08 3.72 5.83
N ILE A 18 -2.54 4.80 6.41
CA ILE A 18 -1.16 4.82 6.91
C ILE A 18 -1.10 4.61 8.42
N TYR A 19 -1.94 5.29 9.22
CA TYR A 19 -1.84 5.24 10.66
C TYR A 19 -2.28 3.91 11.25
N TYR A 20 -3.38 3.33 10.76
CA TYR A 20 -3.85 2.05 11.29
C TYR A 20 -2.84 0.91 11.05
N PRO A 21 -2.33 0.68 9.83
CA PRO A 21 -1.28 -0.31 9.61
C PRO A 21 -0.02 -0.03 10.42
N TYR A 22 0.43 1.23 10.49
CA TYR A 22 1.62 1.60 11.24
C TYR A 22 1.51 1.22 12.72
N TYR A 23 0.46 1.65 13.41
CA TYR A 23 0.25 1.33 14.83
C TYR A 23 -0.05 -0.15 15.04
N ARG A 24 -0.81 -0.77 14.16
CA ARG A 24 -1.14 -2.19 14.27
C ARG A 24 0.10 -3.09 14.18
N LEU A 25 1.09 -2.70 13.36
CA LEU A 25 2.36 -3.42 13.26
C LEU A 25 3.25 -3.18 14.48
N LEU A 26 3.25 -1.96 15.03
CA LEU A 26 3.97 -1.66 16.27
C LEU A 26 3.40 -2.45 17.47
N GLU A 27 2.07 -2.68 17.53
CA GLU A 27 1.44 -3.55 18.55
C GLU A 27 1.89 -5.01 18.45
N GLU A 28 2.34 -5.46 17.27
CA GLU A 28 2.93 -6.80 17.06
C GLU A 28 4.44 -6.83 17.30
N ASP A 29 5.01 -5.75 17.86
CA ASP A 29 6.46 -5.59 18.07
C ASP A 29 7.30 -5.69 16.78
N PHE A 30 6.72 -5.33 15.62
CA PHE A 30 7.45 -5.28 14.35
C PHE A 30 8.20 -3.96 14.19
N ASP A 31 9.33 -4.01 13.50
CA ASP A 31 10.11 -2.83 13.12
C ASP A 31 9.53 -2.24 11.81
N VAL A 32 9.01 -1.01 11.87
CA VAL A 32 8.30 -0.40 10.75
C VAL A 32 9.05 0.80 10.21
N THR A 33 9.39 0.77 8.93
CA THR A 33 9.98 1.89 8.20
C THR A 33 8.98 2.47 7.21
N ILE A 34 8.73 3.77 7.30
CA ILE A 34 7.97 4.53 6.29
C ILE A 34 8.97 5.16 5.33
N ALA A 35 8.86 4.85 4.04
CA ALA A 35 9.65 5.44 2.98
C ALA A 35 8.78 6.24 2.00
N ALA A 36 9.35 7.32 1.48
CA ALA A 36 8.71 8.24 0.54
C ALA A 36 9.72 8.68 -0.53
N PRO A 37 9.33 9.46 -1.57
CA PRO A 37 10.32 10.02 -2.51
C PRO A 37 11.43 10.83 -1.84
N LYS A 38 11.12 11.45 -0.68
CA LYS A 38 12.08 12.20 0.14
C LYS A 38 11.81 11.94 1.62
N LYS A 39 12.87 11.86 2.43
CA LYS A 39 12.77 11.85 3.89
C LYS A 39 12.29 13.20 4.40
N LYS A 40 11.05 13.27 4.90
CA LYS A 40 10.41 14.50 5.38
C LYS A 40 9.16 14.16 6.20
N LYS A 41 8.54 15.18 6.81
CA LYS A 41 7.15 15.08 7.30
C LYS A 41 6.21 15.05 6.10
N LEU A 42 5.37 14.01 6.04
CA LEU A 42 4.35 13.82 5.01
C LEU A 42 3.02 14.41 5.49
N HIS A 43 2.31 15.05 4.59
CA HIS A 43 0.95 15.51 4.79
C HIS A 43 -0.02 14.38 4.44
N THR A 44 -0.76 13.87 5.43
CA THR A 44 -1.86 12.94 5.16
C THR A 44 -3.13 13.70 4.78
N VAL A 45 -4.08 13.01 4.18
CA VAL A 45 -5.41 13.52 3.87
C VAL A 45 -6.48 12.63 4.47
N VAL A 46 -7.66 13.21 4.71
CA VAL A 46 -8.85 12.48 5.11
C VAL A 46 -9.81 12.49 3.93
N HIS A 47 -10.14 11.33 3.43
CA HIS A 47 -11.18 11.15 2.43
C HIS A 47 -12.49 10.78 3.11
N ASP A 48 -13.57 11.42 2.71
CA ASP A 48 -14.91 11.21 3.25
C ASP A 48 -15.94 11.29 2.13
N PHE A 49 -17.13 10.69 2.34
CA PHE A 49 -18.25 10.77 1.42
C PHE A 49 -19.31 11.74 2.02
N ALA A 50 -19.40 12.94 1.47
CA ALA A 50 -20.25 14.02 1.95
C ALA A 50 -21.25 14.45 0.87
N ASP A 51 -22.16 13.56 0.49
CA ASP A 51 -23.22 13.78 -0.52
C ASP A 51 -22.72 14.19 -1.93
N TRP A 52 -21.46 13.92 -2.23
CA TRP A 52 -20.88 14.07 -3.56
C TRP A 52 -20.88 12.74 -4.30
N ASP A 53 -20.80 12.75 -5.61
CA ASP A 53 -20.64 11.54 -6.45
C ASP A 53 -19.27 10.86 -6.26
N THR A 54 -18.35 11.55 -5.61
CA THR A 54 -17.01 11.06 -5.25
C THR A 54 -16.66 11.51 -3.83
N PHE A 55 -15.49 11.11 -3.33
CA PHE A 55 -14.99 11.52 -2.01
C PHE A 55 -14.53 12.99 -2.00
N VAL A 56 -14.67 13.63 -0.85
CA VAL A 56 -14.04 14.92 -0.51
C VAL A 56 -12.69 14.68 0.14
N GLU A 57 -11.82 15.68 0.12
CA GLU A 57 -10.49 15.61 0.72
C GLU A 57 -10.28 16.75 1.71
N LYS A 58 -9.79 16.41 2.89
CA LYS A 58 -9.42 17.37 3.94
C LYS A 58 -8.00 17.06 4.41
N PRO A 59 -7.22 18.07 4.90
CA PRO A 59 -5.93 17.82 5.55
C PRO A 59 -6.09 16.89 6.76
N GLY A 60 -5.19 15.90 6.86
CA GLY A 60 -5.05 15.03 8.00
C GLY A 60 -3.83 15.39 8.87
N TYR A 61 -3.40 14.46 9.73
CA TYR A 61 -2.21 14.61 10.55
C TYR A 61 -0.92 14.48 9.73
N LEU A 62 0.21 14.94 10.30
CA LEU A 62 1.53 14.76 9.70
C LEU A 62 2.17 13.46 10.21
N ILE A 63 2.83 12.72 9.32
CA ILE A 63 3.61 11.52 9.67
C ILE A 63 5.03 11.64 9.11
N ASP A 64 6.04 11.13 9.84
CA ASP A 64 7.43 11.20 9.39
C ASP A 64 7.76 10.07 8.42
N ALA A 65 8.31 10.40 7.24
CA ALA A 65 9.03 9.44 6.41
C ALA A 65 10.43 9.22 7.00
N HIS A 66 10.76 7.99 7.29
CA HIS A 66 12.02 7.59 7.93
C HIS A 66 13.18 7.54 6.94
N ALA A 67 12.89 7.27 5.66
CA ALA A 67 13.86 7.15 4.58
C ALA A 67 13.31 7.67 3.25
N SER A 68 14.18 7.99 2.29
CA SER A 68 13.81 8.15 0.90
C SER A 68 13.80 6.80 0.16
N PHE A 69 13.06 6.68 -0.96
CA PHE A 69 13.08 5.46 -1.77
C PHE A 69 14.49 5.09 -2.25
N ALA A 70 15.33 6.08 -2.54
CA ALA A 70 16.72 5.87 -2.98
C ALA A 70 17.61 5.24 -1.89
N GLU A 71 17.25 5.37 -0.61
CA GLU A 71 17.98 4.80 0.53
C GLU A 71 17.51 3.39 0.89
N ILE A 72 16.43 2.88 0.29
CA ILE A 72 15.85 1.58 0.64
C ILE A 72 16.59 0.44 -0.04
N ASP A 73 17.13 -0.46 0.77
CA ASP A 73 17.52 -1.81 0.35
C ASP A 73 16.35 -2.77 0.69
N PRO A 74 15.54 -3.22 -0.28
CA PRO A 74 14.36 -4.02 -0.02
C PRO A 74 14.69 -5.42 0.52
N THR A 75 15.94 -5.86 0.41
CA THR A 75 16.39 -7.16 0.95
C THR A 75 16.36 -7.20 2.47
N GLN A 76 16.43 -6.04 3.12
CA GLN A 76 16.44 -5.88 4.58
C GLN A 76 15.05 -5.97 5.22
N TYR A 77 13.98 -6.07 4.42
CA TYR A 77 12.60 -6.10 4.89
C TYR A 77 11.93 -7.43 4.60
N ASP A 78 11.03 -7.82 5.50
CA ASP A 78 10.28 -9.07 5.43
C ASP A 78 8.97 -8.92 4.66
N ALA A 79 8.39 -7.71 4.62
CA ALA A 79 7.13 -7.43 3.96
C ALA A 79 6.97 -5.97 3.55
N LEU A 80 5.97 -5.71 2.67
CA LEU A 80 5.65 -4.39 2.10
C LEU A 80 4.18 -4.04 2.28
N ILE A 81 3.89 -2.79 2.65
CA ILE A 81 2.55 -2.19 2.58
C ILE A 81 2.58 -0.96 1.67
N ILE A 82 1.55 -0.83 0.84
CA ILE A 82 1.30 0.30 -0.06
C ILE A 82 -0.06 0.89 0.30
N PRO A 83 -0.13 1.98 1.08
CA PRO A 83 -1.37 2.71 1.34
C PRO A 83 -1.87 3.47 0.11
N GLY A 84 -3.12 3.88 0.15
CA GLY A 84 -3.75 4.67 -0.91
C GLY A 84 -3.76 6.18 -0.64
N GLY A 85 -4.92 6.80 -0.76
CA GLY A 85 -5.05 8.24 -0.92
C GLY A 85 -4.61 8.66 -2.33
N ARG A 86 -4.15 9.91 -2.49
CA ARG A 86 -3.59 10.41 -3.76
C ARG A 86 -2.08 10.15 -3.89
N ALA A 87 -1.39 9.74 -2.82
CA ALA A 87 0.04 9.47 -2.88
C ALA A 87 0.44 8.53 -4.04
N PRO A 88 -0.26 7.41 -4.32
CA PRO A 88 0.06 6.53 -5.43
C PRO A 88 0.11 7.20 -6.80
N GLU A 89 -0.67 8.27 -7.02
CA GLU A 89 -0.72 8.96 -8.31
C GLU A 89 0.64 9.49 -8.75
N TYR A 90 1.44 10.02 -7.81
CA TYR A 90 2.71 10.63 -8.14
C TYR A 90 3.93 9.83 -7.69
N ILE A 91 3.84 9.07 -6.58
CA ILE A 91 5.00 8.25 -6.14
C ILE A 91 5.36 7.18 -7.16
N ARG A 92 4.39 6.68 -7.93
CA ARG A 92 4.62 5.71 -9.02
C ARG A 92 5.55 6.22 -10.13
N LEU A 93 5.80 7.54 -10.17
CA LEU A 93 6.73 8.16 -11.11
C LEU A 93 8.19 8.12 -10.64
N ASP A 94 8.45 7.74 -9.37
CA ASP A 94 9.81 7.57 -8.85
C ASP A 94 10.40 6.25 -9.39
N GLU A 95 11.58 6.33 -10.00
CA GLU A 95 12.24 5.18 -10.65
C GLU A 95 12.68 4.07 -9.70
N ASN A 96 12.80 4.36 -8.40
CA ASN A 96 13.21 3.37 -7.40
C ASN A 96 12.02 2.54 -6.90
N LEU A 97 10.82 3.14 -6.86
CA LEU A 97 9.64 2.48 -6.29
C LEU A 97 9.26 1.17 -7.01
N PRO A 98 9.21 1.09 -8.35
CA PRO A 98 8.92 -0.17 -9.02
C PRO A 98 9.94 -1.27 -8.71
N LYS A 99 11.22 -0.91 -8.56
CA LYS A 99 12.30 -1.86 -8.21
C LYS A 99 12.10 -2.43 -6.79
N ILE A 100 11.73 -1.55 -5.83
CA ILE A 100 11.42 -1.95 -4.46
C ILE A 100 10.23 -2.91 -4.45
N VAL A 101 9.11 -2.54 -5.06
CA VAL A 101 7.89 -3.36 -5.08
C VAL A 101 8.12 -4.70 -5.76
N ARG A 102 8.80 -4.71 -6.90
CA ARG A 102 9.17 -5.92 -7.66
C ARG A 102 9.90 -6.93 -6.79
N HIS A 103 10.88 -6.49 -6.00
CA HIS A 103 11.65 -7.36 -5.13
C HIS A 103 10.76 -8.21 -4.20
N PHE A 104 9.72 -7.61 -3.58
CA PHE A 104 8.86 -8.34 -2.66
C PHE A 104 8.04 -9.42 -3.38
N PHE A 105 7.53 -9.13 -4.57
CA PHE A 105 6.81 -10.12 -5.35
C PHE A 105 7.72 -11.26 -5.84
N GLU A 106 8.90 -10.93 -6.38
CA GLU A 106 9.86 -11.93 -6.88
C GLU A 106 10.45 -12.79 -5.77
N ALA A 107 10.68 -12.21 -4.58
CA ALA A 107 11.14 -12.93 -3.39
C ALA A 107 10.00 -13.66 -2.66
N ASN A 108 8.77 -13.62 -3.17
CA ASN A 108 7.56 -14.18 -2.55
C ASN A 108 7.35 -13.71 -1.09
N LYS A 109 7.75 -12.48 -0.79
CA LYS A 109 7.51 -11.84 0.50
C LYS A 109 6.09 -11.28 0.56
N PRO A 110 5.45 -11.18 1.74
CA PRO A 110 4.12 -10.59 1.88
C PRO A 110 4.05 -9.15 1.38
N VAL A 111 3.05 -8.87 0.53
CA VAL A 111 2.72 -7.54 0.03
C VAL A 111 1.27 -7.23 0.37
N ALA A 112 1.00 -6.01 0.81
CA ALA A 112 -0.34 -5.51 1.05
C ALA A 112 -0.57 -4.18 0.33
N ALA A 113 -1.68 -4.03 -0.39
CA ALA A 113 -2.03 -2.81 -1.12
C ALA A 113 -3.51 -2.47 -0.94
N ILE A 114 -3.82 -1.21 -0.65
CA ILE A 114 -5.19 -0.79 -0.37
C ILE A 114 -5.57 0.43 -1.21
N CYS A 115 -6.86 0.53 -1.56
CA CYS A 115 -7.46 1.69 -2.21
C CYS A 115 -6.79 2.02 -3.55
N HIS A 116 -6.21 3.22 -3.71
CA HIS A 116 -5.50 3.66 -4.93
C HIS A 116 -4.07 3.10 -5.05
N ALA A 117 -3.62 2.26 -4.14
CA ALA A 117 -2.30 1.63 -4.22
C ALA A 117 -2.09 0.82 -5.51
N SER A 118 -3.17 0.35 -6.16
CA SER A 118 -3.13 -0.30 -7.46
C SER A 118 -2.41 0.53 -8.54
N LEU A 119 -2.46 1.87 -8.44
CA LEU A 119 -1.74 2.75 -9.36
C LEU A 119 -0.22 2.55 -9.33
N VAL A 120 0.35 2.17 -8.19
CA VAL A 120 1.75 1.77 -8.09
C VAL A 120 1.96 0.42 -8.79
N LEU A 121 1.05 -0.54 -8.60
CA LEU A 121 1.13 -1.88 -9.20
C LEU A 121 0.96 -1.85 -10.73
N GLU A 122 0.27 -0.84 -11.28
CA GLU A 122 0.18 -0.61 -12.72
C GLU A 122 1.54 -0.38 -13.40
N THR A 123 2.57 -0.02 -12.64
CA THR A 123 3.95 0.09 -13.16
C THR A 123 4.64 -1.27 -13.33
N LEU A 124 4.00 -2.36 -12.91
CA LEU A 124 4.53 -3.74 -12.90
C LEU A 124 3.57 -4.73 -13.61
N PRO A 125 3.18 -4.46 -14.88
CA PRO A 125 2.17 -5.29 -15.56
C PRO A 125 2.60 -6.75 -15.73
N ASP A 126 3.89 -7.02 -15.87
CA ASP A 126 4.44 -8.37 -15.97
C ASP A 126 4.30 -9.18 -14.66
N ILE A 127 4.40 -8.52 -13.50
CA ILE A 127 4.19 -9.11 -12.17
C ILE A 127 2.70 -9.34 -11.88
N MET A 128 1.86 -8.37 -12.29
CA MET A 128 0.44 -8.38 -11.95
C MET A 128 -0.43 -9.18 -12.90
N LYS A 129 0.04 -9.47 -14.10
CA LYS A 129 -0.71 -10.25 -15.10
C LYS A 129 -1.15 -11.61 -14.56
N GLY A 130 -2.45 -11.85 -14.59
CA GLY A 130 -3.08 -13.09 -14.12
C GLY A 130 -3.28 -13.19 -12.61
N ARG A 131 -2.73 -12.26 -11.79
CA ARG A 131 -3.05 -12.19 -10.36
C ARG A 131 -4.47 -11.66 -10.16
N SER A 132 -5.08 -12.03 -9.05
CA SER A 132 -6.37 -11.46 -8.63
C SER A 132 -6.18 -10.46 -7.51
N MET A 133 -6.94 -9.36 -7.57
CA MET A 133 -6.88 -8.30 -6.56
C MET A 133 -8.17 -7.48 -6.51
N THR A 134 -8.40 -6.85 -5.37
CA THR A 134 -9.36 -5.76 -5.24
C THR A 134 -8.62 -4.42 -5.11
N ALA A 135 -9.30 -3.34 -5.32
CA ALA A 135 -8.83 -1.97 -5.15
C ALA A 135 -10.04 -1.04 -5.04
N TYR A 136 -9.83 0.25 -4.76
CA TYR A 136 -10.91 1.22 -4.88
C TYR A 136 -11.56 1.12 -6.27
N ILE A 137 -12.89 1.18 -6.32
CA ILE A 137 -13.66 0.85 -7.52
C ILE A 137 -13.23 1.66 -8.77
N ALA A 138 -12.84 2.93 -8.59
CA ALA A 138 -12.37 3.76 -9.70
C ALA A 138 -11.04 3.27 -10.31
N CYS A 139 -10.28 2.43 -9.61
CA CYS A 139 -9.04 1.83 -10.11
C CYS A 139 -9.28 0.56 -10.94
N LYS A 140 -10.49 -0.01 -10.93
CA LYS A 140 -10.82 -1.24 -11.66
C LYS A 140 -10.35 -1.22 -13.12
N PRO A 141 -10.60 -0.17 -13.93
CA PRO A 141 -10.16 -0.15 -15.32
C PRO A 141 -8.63 -0.28 -15.48
N GLY A 142 -7.86 0.35 -14.58
CA GLY A 142 -6.39 0.24 -14.59
C GLY A 142 -5.91 -1.16 -14.22
N VAL A 143 -6.50 -1.78 -13.19
CA VAL A 143 -6.21 -3.16 -12.79
C VAL A 143 -6.46 -4.13 -13.94
N GLU A 144 -7.59 -4.02 -14.63
CA GLU A 144 -7.93 -4.88 -15.78
C GLU A 144 -7.00 -4.60 -16.98
N ALA A 145 -6.62 -3.35 -17.21
CA ALA A 145 -5.74 -2.95 -18.33
C ALA A 145 -4.34 -3.56 -18.25
N ILE A 146 -3.81 -3.81 -17.04
CA ILE A 146 -2.52 -4.49 -16.84
C ILE A 146 -2.64 -6.02 -16.84
N GLY A 147 -3.83 -6.56 -17.10
CA GLY A 147 -4.08 -8.00 -17.17
C GLY A 147 -4.24 -8.69 -15.82
N ALA A 148 -4.46 -7.94 -14.75
CA ALA A 148 -4.88 -8.48 -13.47
C ALA A 148 -6.39 -8.72 -13.44
N ASN A 149 -6.86 -9.64 -12.59
CA ASN A 149 -8.27 -9.95 -12.41
C ASN A 149 -8.82 -9.13 -11.24
N TYR A 150 -9.66 -8.13 -11.53
CA TYR A 150 -10.33 -7.38 -10.49
C TYR A 150 -11.43 -8.23 -9.84
N VAL A 151 -11.39 -8.38 -8.51
CA VAL A 151 -12.42 -9.03 -7.71
C VAL A 151 -13.19 -8.02 -6.86
N SER A 152 -14.51 -8.12 -6.86
CA SER A 152 -15.39 -7.20 -6.12
C SER A 152 -15.60 -7.69 -4.69
N GLU A 153 -14.51 -7.70 -3.90
CA GLU A 153 -14.49 -8.10 -2.50
C GLU A 153 -13.89 -6.98 -1.64
N PRO A 154 -14.32 -6.79 -0.40
CA PRO A 154 -13.72 -5.79 0.50
C PRO A 154 -12.23 -6.02 0.74
N THR A 155 -11.85 -7.30 0.90
CA THR A 155 -10.45 -7.73 1.08
C THR A 155 -10.24 -9.03 0.33
N HIS A 156 -9.15 -9.14 -0.39
CA HIS A 156 -8.79 -10.32 -1.19
C HIS A 156 -7.35 -10.74 -0.94
N VAL A 157 -7.12 -12.06 -0.96
CA VAL A 157 -5.79 -12.67 -0.79
C VAL A 157 -5.45 -13.51 -2.01
N ASP A 158 -4.35 -13.21 -2.67
CA ASP A 158 -3.76 -13.98 -3.76
C ASP A 158 -2.32 -14.37 -3.41
N ASN A 159 -2.13 -15.59 -2.92
CA ASN A 159 -0.83 -16.12 -2.48
C ASN A 159 -0.16 -15.24 -1.40
N ASN A 160 0.91 -14.52 -1.76
CA ASN A 160 1.64 -13.60 -0.88
C ASN A 160 1.11 -12.17 -0.90
N PHE A 161 0.00 -11.91 -1.59
CA PHE A 161 -0.53 -10.58 -1.81
C PHE A 161 -1.91 -10.40 -1.19
N VAL A 162 -2.07 -9.39 -0.34
CA VAL A 162 -3.34 -8.96 0.23
C VAL A 162 -3.73 -7.63 -0.39
N SER A 163 -4.95 -7.52 -0.86
CA SER A 163 -5.50 -6.25 -1.36
C SER A 163 -6.81 -5.90 -0.66
N ALA A 164 -7.13 -4.61 -0.54
CA ALA A 164 -8.39 -4.14 0.03
C ALA A 164 -8.94 -2.93 -0.73
N HIS A 165 -10.26 -2.74 -0.63
CA HIS A 165 -10.98 -1.73 -1.38
C HIS A 165 -10.74 -0.32 -0.81
N ALA A 166 -10.92 -0.12 0.51
CA ALA A 166 -10.80 1.19 1.16
C ALA A 166 -10.63 1.05 2.69
N TRP A 167 -10.48 2.18 3.38
CA TRP A 167 -10.25 2.24 4.83
C TRP A 167 -11.25 1.47 5.72
N PRO A 168 -12.53 1.28 5.39
CA PRO A 168 -13.43 0.45 6.20
C PRO A 168 -12.98 -1.01 6.31
N ASP A 169 -12.18 -1.47 5.35
CA ASP A 169 -11.71 -2.85 5.23
C ASP A 169 -10.39 -3.11 5.96
N LEU A 170 -9.78 -2.07 6.54
CA LEU A 170 -8.49 -2.14 7.24
C LEU A 170 -8.37 -3.26 8.27
N PRO A 171 -9.41 -3.56 9.09
CA PRO A 171 -9.30 -4.65 10.06
C PRO A 171 -9.12 -6.03 9.41
N ALA A 172 -9.83 -6.31 8.33
CA ALA A 172 -9.68 -7.56 7.58
C ALA A 172 -8.34 -7.60 6.83
N PHE A 173 -7.99 -6.51 6.14
CA PHE A 173 -6.75 -6.29 5.43
C PHE A 173 -5.51 -6.58 6.31
N MET A 174 -5.42 -5.94 7.47
CA MET A 174 -4.28 -6.13 8.38
C MET A 174 -4.27 -7.52 9.02
N ARG A 175 -5.42 -8.10 9.30
CA ARG A 175 -5.51 -9.48 9.81
C ARG A 175 -4.92 -10.48 8.83
N GLU A 176 -5.29 -10.39 7.55
CA GLU A 176 -4.76 -11.29 6.52
C GLU A 176 -3.27 -11.04 6.26
N PHE A 177 -2.83 -9.78 6.25
CA PHE A 177 -1.42 -9.44 6.10
C PHE A 177 -0.56 -10.01 7.22
N ILE A 178 -0.97 -9.84 8.49
CA ILE A 178 -0.24 -10.39 9.65
C ILE A 178 -0.19 -11.92 9.62
N LYS A 179 -1.26 -12.59 9.14
CA LYS A 179 -1.23 -14.04 8.93
C LYS A 179 -0.16 -14.46 7.91
N LEU A 180 -0.01 -13.70 6.82
CA LEU A 180 1.05 -13.98 5.84
C LEU A 180 2.45 -13.75 6.42
N LEU A 181 2.63 -12.70 7.22
CA LEU A 181 3.89 -12.41 7.90
C LEU A 181 4.32 -13.51 8.89
N ASN A 182 3.37 -14.21 9.50
CA ASN A 182 3.63 -15.21 10.55
C ASN A 182 3.71 -16.65 10.00
N LYS A 183 3.62 -16.82 8.69
CA LYS A 183 3.91 -18.10 8.03
C LYS A 183 5.42 -18.31 7.86
#